data_8fa864035a644e79511397d14aebe2d8
#
_entry.id   8fa864035a644e79511397d14aebe2d8
#
_cell.length_a   1.000
_cell.length_b   1.000
_cell.length_c   1.000
_cell.angle_alpha   90.00
_cell.angle_beta   90.00
_cell.angle_gamma   90.00
#
_symmetry.space_group_name_H-M   'P 1'
#
loop_
_entity.id
_entity.type
_entity.pdbx_description
1 polymer ?
#
loop_
_entity_poly.entity_id
_entity_poly.type
_entity_poly.pdbx_seq_one_letter_code
_entity_poly.pdbx_strand_id
1 'polypeptide(L)'
;HAPGREGDERNHHAHILLTTREVDAGGFTTKNRDWNKVEVLEGWREAWARDSNAALEQGGIEDRVDHRTLVAQRDEALELAAAARERGDEAAELHETVRAMSLDRPPLPQLSLGAWQLKERGIEVAAVRVWREIKAQAAEVSRMTGELAGQIKRWLGREAYIFEETRTPDEDQSPFELRLEFPDPRPPWAK
;
A
#
# COMPACT_ATOMS: atom_id res chain seq x y z
N HIS A 1 -18.34 -9.50 -1.67
CA HIS A 1 -18.94 -8.96 -0.45
C HIS A 1 -19.00 -7.43 -0.57
N ALA A 2 -20.19 -6.85 -0.40
CA ALA A 2 -20.35 -5.42 -0.39
C ALA A 2 -19.74 -4.80 0.88
N PRO A 3 -19.23 -3.56 0.82
CA PRO A 3 -18.76 -2.85 2.01
C PRO A 3 -19.85 -2.77 3.09
N GLY A 4 -19.44 -2.82 4.36
CA GLY A 4 -20.36 -2.63 5.49
C GLY A 4 -20.88 -1.19 5.58
N ARG A 5 -22.01 -0.98 6.28
CA ARG A 5 -22.67 0.34 6.40
C ARG A 5 -21.80 1.45 6.99
N GLU A 6 -20.76 1.12 7.76
CA GLU A 6 -19.85 2.08 8.40
C GLU A 6 -18.41 1.96 7.86
N GLY A 7 -18.20 1.18 6.80
CA GLY A 7 -16.90 1.00 6.16
C GLY A 7 -16.66 1.97 5.00
N ASP A 8 -15.45 1.96 4.48
CA ASP A 8 -15.17 2.58 3.19
C ASP A 8 -15.98 1.87 2.10
N GLU A 9 -16.87 2.60 1.40
CA GLU A 9 -17.72 2.05 0.33
C GLU A 9 -16.90 1.41 -0.80
N ARG A 10 -15.61 1.74 -0.89
CA ARG A 10 -14.67 1.16 -1.85
C ARG A 10 -14.05 -0.16 -1.39
N ASN A 11 -14.26 -0.57 -0.13
CA ASN A 11 -13.70 -1.79 0.44
C ASN A 11 -14.45 -3.04 -0.04
N HIS A 12 -14.37 -3.32 -1.32
CA HIS A 12 -14.86 -4.59 -1.89
C HIS A 12 -13.88 -5.70 -1.51
N HIS A 13 -14.38 -6.77 -0.90
CA HIS A 13 -13.54 -7.87 -0.42
C HIS A 13 -14.24 -9.21 -0.51
N ALA A 14 -13.46 -10.29 -0.47
CA ALA A 14 -13.95 -11.66 -0.42
C ALA A 14 -13.46 -12.35 0.85
N HIS A 15 -14.34 -13.12 1.47
CA HIS A 15 -13.96 -14.08 2.51
C HIS A 15 -13.83 -15.46 1.86
N ILE A 16 -12.62 -16.01 1.86
CA ILE A 16 -12.33 -17.32 1.30
C ILE A 16 -12.04 -18.28 2.45
N LEU A 17 -12.91 -19.26 2.61
CA LEU A 17 -12.74 -20.31 3.60
C LEU A 17 -12.05 -21.51 2.96
N LEU A 18 -10.88 -21.88 3.47
CA LEU A 18 -10.11 -23.02 3.00
C LEU A 18 -10.12 -24.13 4.04
N THR A 19 -10.12 -25.38 3.58
CA THR A 19 -9.85 -26.51 4.46
C THR A 19 -8.35 -26.58 4.76
N THR A 20 -8.00 -26.94 5.99
CA THR A 20 -6.61 -27.23 6.37
C THR A 20 -6.24 -28.70 6.14
N ARG A 21 -7.10 -29.49 5.46
CA ARG A 21 -6.85 -30.90 5.16
C ARG A 21 -6.36 -31.05 3.74
N GLU A 22 -5.50 -32.01 3.54
CA GLU A 22 -5.13 -32.48 2.22
C GLU A 22 -6.32 -33.21 1.59
N VAL A 23 -6.39 -33.21 0.27
CA VAL A 23 -7.46 -33.80 -0.51
C VAL A 23 -6.83 -34.75 -1.54
N ASP A 24 -7.31 -35.97 -1.62
CA ASP A 24 -6.98 -36.93 -2.66
C ASP A 24 -8.25 -37.41 -3.41
N ALA A 25 -8.11 -38.41 -4.26
CA ALA A 25 -9.25 -38.97 -5.00
C ALA A 25 -10.34 -39.59 -4.10
N GLY A 26 -10.01 -39.95 -2.86
CA GLY A 26 -10.92 -40.50 -1.86
C GLY A 26 -11.58 -39.43 -0.97
N GLY A 27 -11.18 -38.16 -1.10
CA GLY A 27 -11.70 -37.03 -0.32
C GLY A 27 -10.68 -36.40 0.64
N PHE A 28 -11.18 -35.85 1.76
CA PHE A 28 -10.34 -35.23 2.77
C PHE A 28 -9.52 -36.23 3.58
N THR A 29 -8.23 -36.02 3.67
CA THR A 29 -7.28 -36.86 4.38
C THR A 29 -6.74 -36.21 5.65
N THR A 30 -5.44 -36.18 5.86
CA THR A 30 -4.78 -35.66 7.04
C THR A 30 -4.78 -34.14 7.08
N LYS A 31 -4.70 -33.58 8.29
CA LYS A 31 -4.51 -32.13 8.45
C LYS A 31 -3.09 -31.75 8.01
N ASN A 32 -2.98 -30.82 7.06
CA ASN A 32 -1.72 -30.23 6.68
C ASN A 32 -1.28 -29.25 7.77
N ARG A 33 -0.31 -29.65 8.60
CA ARG A 33 0.20 -28.85 9.70
C ARG A 33 1.21 -27.80 9.26
N ASP A 34 1.74 -27.92 8.05
CA ASP A 34 2.71 -26.97 7.51
C ASP A 34 2.10 -25.59 7.30
N TRP A 35 0.78 -25.53 7.11
CA TRP A 35 0.03 -24.25 7.04
C TRP A 35 0.06 -23.44 8.34
N ASN A 36 0.50 -24.03 9.45
CA ASN A 36 0.66 -23.32 10.72
C ASN A 36 2.09 -22.75 10.89
N LYS A 37 2.99 -23.01 9.94
CA LYS A 37 4.35 -22.46 9.98
C LYS A 37 4.33 -20.97 9.63
N VAL A 38 5.14 -20.20 10.35
CA VAL A 38 5.25 -18.75 10.15
C VAL A 38 5.76 -18.44 8.75
N GLU A 39 6.72 -19.22 8.26
CA GLU A 39 7.32 -19.05 6.94
C GLU A 39 6.28 -19.21 5.80
N VAL A 40 5.32 -20.11 5.98
CA VAL A 40 4.22 -20.29 5.01
C VAL A 40 3.29 -19.09 5.01
N LEU A 41 2.96 -18.56 6.19
CA LEU A 41 2.14 -17.35 6.31
C LEU A 41 2.84 -16.13 5.70
N GLU A 42 4.13 -15.96 5.96
CA GLU A 42 4.91 -14.87 5.38
C GLU A 42 4.99 -14.99 3.85
N GLY A 43 5.22 -16.20 3.33
CA GLY A 43 5.20 -16.45 1.88
C GLY A 43 3.84 -16.13 1.23
N TRP A 44 2.72 -16.41 1.90
CA TRP A 44 1.40 -16.02 1.40
C TRP A 44 1.18 -14.51 1.42
N ARG A 45 1.65 -13.82 2.45
CA ARG A 45 1.59 -12.35 2.52
C ARG A 45 2.40 -11.70 1.42
N GLU A 46 3.62 -12.20 1.18
CA GLU A 46 4.47 -11.75 0.08
C GLU A 46 3.82 -11.97 -1.28
N ALA A 47 3.31 -13.18 -1.54
CA ALA A 47 2.62 -13.49 -2.78
C ALA A 47 1.40 -12.58 -2.99
N TRP A 48 0.61 -12.35 -1.94
CA TRP A 48 -0.54 -11.46 -1.99
C TRP A 48 -0.13 -10.01 -2.32
N ALA A 49 0.92 -9.49 -1.68
CA ALA A 49 1.42 -8.15 -1.96
C ALA A 49 1.91 -8.02 -3.41
N ARG A 50 2.66 -9.01 -3.90
CA ARG A 50 3.13 -9.06 -5.28
C ARG A 50 1.97 -9.04 -6.28
N ASP A 51 0.99 -9.92 -6.10
CA ASP A 51 -0.13 -10.07 -7.03
C ASP A 51 -1.06 -8.84 -6.98
N SER A 52 -1.24 -8.25 -5.79
CA SER A 52 -1.97 -6.99 -5.62
C SER A 52 -1.27 -5.84 -6.33
N ASN A 53 0.05 -5.73 -6.19
CA ASN A 53 0.83 -4.67 -6.84
C ASN A 53 0.83 -4.81 -8.36
N ALA A 54 0.87 -6.04 -8.90
CA ALA A 54 0.72 -6.28 -10.32
C ALA A 54 -0.65 -5.82 -10.84
N ALA A 55 -1.72 -6.07 -10.10
CA ALA A 55 -3.06 -5.60 -10.44
C ALA A 55 -3.20 -4.08 -10.37
N LEU A 56 -2.61 -3.44 -9.35
CA LEU A 56 -2.58 -1.98 -9.21
C LEU A 56 -1.83 -1.32 -10.39
N GLU A 57 -0.68 -1.88 -10.77
CA GLU A 57 0.11 -1.42 -11.91
C GLU A 57 -0.68 -1.52 -13.23
N GLN A 58 -1.32 -2.66 -13.48
CA GLN A 58 -2.19 -2.84 -14.64
C GLN A 58 -3.36 -1.85 -14.67
N GLY A 59 -3.85 -1.46 -13.49
CA GLY A 59 -4.88 -0.43 -13.32
C GLY A 59 -4.36 1.01 -13.42
N GLY A 60 -3.07 1.24 -13.61
CA GLY A 60 -2.47 2.58 -13.60
C GLY A 60 -2.49 3.27 -12.23
N ILE A 61 -2.57 2.49 -11.14
CA ILE A 61 -2.62 2.99 -9.76
C ILE A 61 -1.20 2.98 -9.19
N GLU A 62 -0.77 4.13 -8.67
CA GLU A 62 0.58 4.30 -8.10
C GLU A 62 0.75 3.67 -6.72
N ASP A 63 -0.35 3.50 -5.97
CA ASP A 63 -0.33 2.89 -4.64
C ASP A 63 0.25 1.49 -4.67
N ARG A 64 0.99 1.13 -3.62
CA ARG A 64 1.60 -0.21 -3.46
C ARG A 64 1.32 -0.76 -2.08
N VAL A 65 1.15 -2.08 -2.03
CA VAL A 65 1.00 -2.87 -0.80
C VAL A 65 2.33 -3.47 -0.42
N ASP A 66 2.69 -3.39 0.85
CA ASP A 66 3.86 -4.06 1.41
C ASP A 66 3.41 -4.98 2.56
N HIS A 67 3.82 -6.23 2.52
CA HIS A 67 3.46 -7.25 3.52
C HIS A 67 4.29 -7.18 4.80
N ARG A 68 5.40 -6.46 4.78
CA ARG A 68 6.35 -6.35 5.89
C ARG A 68 5.81 -5.43 7.00
N THR A 69 6.41 -5.52 8.17
CA THR A 69 6.09 -4.61 9.28
C THR A 69 6.46 -3.16 8.96
N LEU A 70 5.78 -2.20 9.56
CA LEU A 70 6.12 -0.77 9.41
C LEU A 70 7.58 -0.49 9.80
N VAL A 71 8.11 -1.19 10.81
CA VAL A 71 9.50 -1.05 11.23
C VAL A 71 10.46 -1.51 10.12
N ALA A 72 10.22 -2.68 9.53
CA ALA A 72 11.09 -3.19 8.46
C ALA A 72 11.06 -2.29 7.21
N GLN A 73 9.89 -1.76 6.86
CA GLN A 73 9.74 -0.82 5.76
C GLN A 73 10.43 0.52 6.04
N ARG A 74 10.33 1.02 7.28
CA ARG A 74 11.01 2.25 7.72
C ARG A 74 12.53 2.10 7.67
N ASP A 75 13.04 1.00 8.20
CA ASP A 75 14.48 0.75 8.26
C ASP A 75 15.07 0.64 6.85
N GLU A 76 14.39 -0.03 5.91
CA GLU A 76 14.75 -0.02 4.49
C GLU A 76 14.75 1.39 3.89
N ALA A 77 13.73 2.19 4.17
CA ALA A 77 13.67 3.56 3.66
C ALA A 77 14.84 4.42 4.17
N LEU A 78 15.25 4.24 5.44
CA LEU A 78 16.42 4.92 5.99
C LEU A 78 17.73 4.46 5.32
N GLU A 79 17.88 3.19 5.03
CA GLU A 79 19.04 2.65 4.30
C GLU A 79 19.09 3.21 2.87
N LEU A 80 17.95 3.27 2.18
CA LEU A 80 17.86 3.85 0.83
C LEU A 80 18.16 5.36 0.83
N ALA A 81 17.68 6.11 1.84
CA ALA A 81 18.00 7.51 2.00
C ALA A 81 19.52 7.72 2.22
N ALA A 82 20.15 6.91 3.06
CA ALA A 82 21.60 6.97 3.29
C ALA A 82 22.39 6.69 2.00
N ALA A 83 22.01 5.65 1.25
CA ALA A 83 22.63 5.30 -0.01
C ALA A 83 22.41 6.38 -1.09
N ALA A 84 21.26 7.05 -1.11
CA ALA A 84 21.00 8.19 -2.00
C ALA A 84 21.90 9.38 -1.67
N ARG A 85 22.07 9.70 -0.38
CA ARG A 85 22.99 10.73 0.10
C ARG A 85 24.43 10.48 -0.33
N GLU A 86 24.92 9.23 -0.21
CA GLU A 86 26.27 8.88 -0.64
C GLU A 86 26.49 9.06 -2.15
N ARG A 87 25.43 8.91 -2.95
CA ARG A 87 25.47 9.15 -4.42
C ARG A 87 25.23 10.61 -4.80
N GLY A 88 24.91 11.48 -3.85
CA GLY A 88 24.54 12.87 -4.11
C GLY A 88 23.15 13.01 -4.78
N ASP A 89 22.28 12.01 -4.63
CA ASP A 89 20.91 12.04 -5.16
C ASP A 89 19.96 12.64 -4.11
N GLU A 90 19.91 13.95 -4.06
CA GLU A 90 19.12 14.70 -3.07
C GLU A 90 17.62 14.41 -3.20
N ALA A 91 17.12 14.24 -4.41
CA ALA A 91 15.70 13.94 -4.64
C ALA A 91 15.31 12.58 -4.07
N ALA A 92 16.12 11.54 -4.31
CA ALA A 92 15.89 10.21 -3.75
C ALA A 92 16.07 10.20 -2.23
N GLU A 93 17.08 10.91 -1.69
CA GLU A 93 17.27 11.05 -0.23
C GLU A 93 16.04 11.65 0.44
N LEU A 94 15.51 12.75 -0.08
CA LEU A 94 14.34 13.41 0.47
C LEU A 94 13.09 12.52 0.37
N HIS A 95 12.90 11.86 -0.77
CA HIS A 95 11.79 10.93 -0.96
C HIS A 95 11.78 9.81 0.07
N GLU A 96 12.90 9.11 0.24
CA GLU A 96 13.02 7.99 1.18
C GLU A 96 12.96 8.46 2.64
N THR A 97 13.48 9.66 2.94
CA THR A 97 13.35 10.26 4.28
C THR A 97 11.87 10.50 4.64
N VAL A 98 11.09 11.08 3.73
CA VAL A 98 9.64 11.30 3.95
C VAL A 98 8.89 9.97 4.07
N ARG A 99 9.26 8.98 3.26
CA ARG A 99 8.72 7.62 3.37
C ARG A 99 8.99 7.03 4.75
N ALA A 100 10.23 7.12 5.27
CA ALA A 100 10.58 6.66 6.61
C ALA A 100 9.75 7.36 7.69
N MET A 101 9.57 8.68 7.60
CA MET A 101 8.72 9.45 8.52
C MET A 101 7.26 9.00 8.49
N SER A 102 6.71 8.66 7.35
CA SER A 102 5.32 8.18 7.21
C SER A 102 5.11 6.81 7.87
N LEU A 103 6.16 6.01 7.96
CA LEU A 103 6.18 4.67 8.54
C LEU A 103 6.50 4.67 10.05
N ASP A 104 7.01 5.79 10.59
CA ASP A 104 7.35 5.93 12.02
C ASP A 104 6.10 6.20 12.87
N ARG A 105 5.26 5.22 12.93
CA ARG A 105 4.00 5.22 13.70
C ARG A 105 3.67 3.83 14.22
N PRO A 106 2.91 3.72 15.32
CA PRO A 106 2.45 2.42 15.80
C PRO A 106 1.48 1.79 14.78
N PRO A 107 1.53 0.45 14.61
CA PRO A 107 0.54 -0.26 13.81
C PRO A 107 -0.84 -0.14 14.45
N LEU A 108 -1.89 -0.09 13.62
CA LEU A 108 -3.25 -0.05 14.12
C LEU A 108 -3.59 -1.38 14.82
N PRO A 109 -3.97 -1.36 16.11
CA PRO A 109 -4.27 -2.57 16.85
C PRO A 109 -5.53 -3.25 16.30
N GLN A 110 -5.50 -4.57 16.26
CA GLN A 110 -6.67 -5.36 15.86
C GLN A 110 -7.67 -5.40 17.03
N LEU A 111 -8.89 -4.96 16.77
CA LEU A 111 -9.98 -5.09 17.73
C LEU A 111 -10.54 -6.52 17.73
N SER A 112 -10.82 -7.06 18.91
CA SER A 112 -11.56 -8.32 19.01
C SER A 112 -12.99 -8.16 18.48
N LEU A 113 -13.63 -9.27 18.08
CA LEU A 113 -15.03 -9.24 17.64
C LEU A 113 -15.96 -8.60 18.68
N GLY A 114 -15.76 -8.90 19.96
CA GLY A 114 -16.54 -8.29 21.05
C GLY A 114 -16.34 -6.78 21.14
N ALA A 115 -15.12 -6.29 21.00
CA ALA A 115 -14.83 -4.86 20.98
C ALA A 115 -15.47 -4.16 19.77
N TRP A 116 -15.47 -4.79 18.60
CA TRP A 116 -16.17 -4.30 17.41
C TRP A 116 -17.68 -4.20 17.63
N GLN A 117 -18.31 -5.24 18.16
CA GLN A 117 -19.76 -5.25 18.45
C GLN A 117 -20.15 -4.17 19.47
N LEU A 118 -19.33 -3.94 20.49
CA LEU A 118 -19.57 -2.88 21.47
C LEU A 118 -19.44 -1.50 20.84
N LYS A 119 -18.42 -1.29 20.00
CA LYS A 119 -18.22 -0.06 19.23
C LYS A 119 -19.45 0.25 18.33
N GLU A 120 -19.97 -0.75 17.61
CA GLU A 120 -21.18 -0.60 16.77
C GLU A 120 -22.43 -0.20 17.57
N ARG A 121 -22.51 -0.63 18.83
CA ARG A 121 -23.59 -0.25 19.78
C ARG A 121 -23.36 1.10 20.46
N GLY A 122 -22.28 1.81 20.10
CA GLY A 122 -21.92 3.09 20.72
C GLY A 122 -21.30 2.95 22.11
N ILE A 123 -20.95 1.72 22.54
CA ILE A 123 -20.33 1.48 23.84
C ILE A 123 -18.82 1.61 23.69
N GLU A 124 -18.25 2.60 24.40
CA GLU A 124 -16.82 2.81 24.39
C GLU A 124 -16.12 1.93 25.42
N VAL A 125 -15.19 1.09 24.94
CA VAL A 125 -14.28 0.31 25.78
C VAL A 125 -12.84 0.79 25.57
N ALA A 126 -11.95 0.51 26.52
CA ALA A 126 -10.56 0.97 26.47
C ALA A 126 -9.86 0.61 25.14
N ALA A 127 -10.09 -0.59 24.64
CA ALA A 127 -9.52 -1.04 23.34
C ALA A 127 -9.98 -0.17 22.15
N VAL A 128 -11.25 0.25 22.13
CA VAL A 128 -11.80 1.13 21.08
C VAL A 128 -11.22 2.53 21.19
N ARG A 129 -11.04 3.04 22.42
CA ARG A 129 -10.40 4.35 22.64
C ARG A 129 -8.97 4.36 22.13
N VAL A 130 -8.14 3.38 22.54
CA VAL A 130 -6.75 3.23 22.06
C VAL A 130 -6.72 3.09 20.54
N TRP A 131 -7.60 2.31 19.95
CA TRP A 131 -7.71 2.15 18.51
C TRP A 131 -7.99 3.49 17.79
N ARG A 132 -8.91 4.31 18.33
CA ARG A 132 -9.21 5.63 17.78
C ARG A 132 -8.04 6.60 17.91
N GLU A 133 -7.34 6.60 19.03
CA GLU A 133 -6.15 7.43 19.25
C GLU A 133 -5.05 7.11 18.25
N ILE A 134 -4.72 5.82 18.09
CA ILE A 134 -3.70 5.38 17.12
C ILE A 134 -4.14 5.69 15.69
N LYS A 135 -5.41 5.50 15.37
CA LYS A 135 -5.95 5.86 14.05
C LYS A 135 -5.83 7.35 13.76
N ALA A 136 -6.11 8.20 14.74
CA ALA A 136 -5.98 9.65 14.63
C ALA A 136 -4.51 10.06 14.45
N GLN A 137 -3.59 9.47 15.22
CA GLN A 137 -2.15 9.69 15.06
C GLN A 137 -1.66 9.29 13.67
N ALA A 138 -2.07 8.12 13.17
CA ALA A 138 -1.70 7.65 11.84
C ALA A 138 -2.22 8.58 10.74
N ALA A 139 -3.45 9.10 10.87
CA ALA A 139 -4.02 10.07 9.93
C ALA A 139 -3.24 11.39 9.94
N GLU A 140 -2.84 11.87 11.11
CA GLU A 140 -2.05 13.09 11.25
C GLU A 140 -0.65 12.94 10.64
N VAL A 141 0.05 11.83 10.92
CA VAL A 141 1.34 11.53 10.28
C VAL A 141 1.20 11.49 8.76
N SER A 142 0.17 10.82 8.23
CA SER A 142 -0.07 10.76 6.77
C SER A 142 -0.35 12.14 6.17
N ARG A 143 -1.08 13.00 6.87
CA ARG A 143 -1.34 14.38 6.43
C ARG A 143 -0.04 15.18 6.38
N MET A 144 0.73 15.19 7.45
CA MET A 144 1.99 15.95 7.55
C MET A 144 3.02 15.51 6.51
N THR A 145 3.21 14.20 6.35
CA THR A 145 4.15 13.65 5.37
C THR A 145 3.68 13.88 3.94
N GLY A 146 2.37 13.82 3.67
CA GLY A 146 1.79 14.16 2.37
C GLY A 146 1.99 15.64 2.01
N GLU A 147 1.81 16.55 2.97
CA GLU A 147 2.09 17.98 2.77
C GLU A 147 3.58 18.24 2.48
N LEU A 148 4.47 17.58 3.24
CA LEU A 148 5.91 17.67 3.04
C LEU A 148 6.33 17.12 1.67
N ALA A 149 5.84 15.94 1.28
CA ALA A 149 6.08 15.37 -0.04
C ALA A 149 5.62 16.31 -1.16
N GLY A 150 4.45 16.94 -1.00
CA GLY A 150 3.96 17.95 -1.94
C GLY A 150 4.83 19.20 -2.02
N GLN A 151 5.43 19.63 -0.90
CA GLN A 151 6.38 20.75 -0.88
C GLN A 151 7.68 20.38 -1.62
N ILE A 152 8.24 19.21 -1.34
CA ILE A 152 9.45 18.70 -2.00
C ILE A 152 9.22 18.58 -3.51
N LYS A 153 8.11 17.99 -3.93
CA LYS A 153 7.76 17.87 -5.35
C LYS A 153 7.70 19.23 -6.05
N ARG A 154 7.13 20.26 -5.40
CA ARG A 154 7.09 21.63 -5.94
C ARG A 154 8.46 22.27 -6.00
N TRP A 155 9.32 22.00 -5.03
CA TRP A 155 10.69 22.52 -4.99
C TRP A 155 11.54 21.91 -6.10
N LEU A 156 11.56 20.59 -6.22
CA LEU A 156 12.25 19.85 -7.28
C LEU A 156 11.74 20.23 -8.68
N GLY A 157 10.43 20.41 -8.84
CA GLY A 157 9.84 20.84 -10.10
C GLY A 157 10.23 22.26 -10.52
N ARG A 158 10.48 23.15 -9.56
CA ARG A 158 11.00 24.50 -9.85
C ARG A 158 12.46 24.48 -10.29
N GLU A 159 13.28 23.65 -9.68
CA GLU A 159 14.68 23.48 -10.08
C GLU A 159 14.81 22.88 -11.49
N ALA A 160 14.00 21.87 -11.80
CA ALA A 160 13.94 21.31 -13.14
C ALA A 160 13.51 22.34 -14.19
N TYR A 161 12.54 23.21 -13.86
CA TYR A 161 12.08 24.28 -14.75
C TYR A 161 13.17 25.35 -15.01
N ILE A 162 13.96 25.70 -13.98
CA ILE A 162 15.09 26.64 -14.13
C ILE A 162 16.19 26.01 -15.01
N PHE A 163 16.39 24.69 -14.95
CA PHE A 163 17.36 23.97 -15.76
C PHE A 163 16.93 23.85 -17.24
N GLU A 164 15.61 23.74 -17.51
CA GLU A 164 15.07 23.75 -18.88
C GLU A 164 15.09 25.14 -19.54
N GLU A 165 14.85 26.20 -18.76
CA GLU A 165 14.91 27.59 -19.27
C GLU A 165 16.33 28.01 -19.70
N THR A 166 17.37 27.34 -19.18
CA THR A 166 18.78 27.58 -19.59
C THR A 166 19.22 26.72 -20.79
N ARG A 167 18.40 25.80 -21.24
CA ARG A 167 18.63 25.02 -22.46
C ARG A 167 17.92 25.70 -23.61
N THR A 168 18.68 26.27 -24.55
CA THR A 168 18.15 26.75 -25.84
C THR A 168 17.39 25.63 -26.55
N PRO A 169 16.17 25.86 -27.05
CA PRO A 169 15.39 24.83 -27.74
C PRO A 169 16.12 24.45 -29.01
N ASP A 170 16.50 23.19 -29.15
CA ASP A 170 16.84 22.61 -30.43
C ASP A 170 15.51 22.35 -31.16
N GLU A 171 15.27 23.12 -32.21
CA GLU A 171 14.08 23.02 -33.06
C GLU A 171 14.13 21.70 -33.83
N ASP A 172 13.58 20.65 -33.30
CA ASP A 172 12.90 19.62 -34.09
C ASP A 172 12.44 18.41 -33.24
N GLN A 173 11.28 18.50 -32.59
CA GLN A 173 10.52 17.30 -32.21
C GLN A 173 9.01 17.58 -32.23
N SER A 174 8.37 17.03 -33.23
CA SER A 174 6.93 16.90 -33.39
C SER A 174 6.24 16.28 -32.19
N PRO A 175 5.05 16.76 -31.76
CA PRO A 175 4.34 16.21 -30.62
C PRO A 175 3.84 14.79 -30.92
N PHE A 176 4.25 13.86 -30.06
CA PHE A 176 3.80 12.48 -30.10
C PHE A 176 2.35 12.40 -29.62
N GLU A 177 1.42 12.15 -30.51
CA GLU A 177 0.01 11.88 -30.19
C GLU A 177 -0.12 10.46 -29.64
N LEU A 178 -0.23 10.31 -28.33
CA LEU A 178 -0.50 9.02 -27.67
C LEU A 178 -2.00 8.71 -27.82
N ARG A 179 -2.32 7.85 -28.79
CA ARG A 179 -3.66 7.27 -28.95
C ARG A 179 -3.79 6.06 -28.04
N LEU A 180 -4.44 6.22 -26.90
CA LEU A 180 -4.77 5.11 -26.01
C LEU A 180 -6.01 4.37 -26.56
N GLU A 181 -5.80 3.19 -27.13
CA GLU A 181 -6.88 2.25 -27.42
C GLU A 181 -7.09 1.37 -26.17
N PHE A 182 -8.25 1.53 -25.53
CA PHE A 182 -8.65 0.66 -24.43
C PHE A 182 -9.25 -0.63 -25.01
N PRO A 183 -8.79 -1.82 -24.58
CA PRO A 183 -9.43 -3.07 -24.94
C PRO A 183 -10.83 -3.15 -24.32
N ASP A 184 -11.76 -3.77 -25.04
CA ASP A 184 -13.16 -3.98 -24.62
C ASP A 184 -13.18 -4.65 -23.23
N PRO A 185 -13.79 -4.01 -22.20
CA PRO A 185 -13.77 -4.53 -20.82
C PRO A 185 -14.63 -5.78 -20.61
N ARG A 186 -15.26 -6.31 -21.66
CA ARG A 186 -16.11 -7.52 -21.54
C ARG A 186 -15.26 -8.78 -21.54
N PRO A 187 -15.46 -9.67 -20.55
CA PRO A 187 -14.75 -10.93 -20.51
C PRO A 187 -15.16 -11.87 -21.67
N PRO A 188 -14.28 -12.74 -22.16
CA PRO A 188 -14.49 -13.54 -23.38
C PRO A 188 -15.66 -14.54 -23.33
N TRP A 189 -16.28 -14.72 -22.16
CA TRP A 189 -17.45 -15.58 -21.96
C TRP A 189 -18.80 -14.82 -21.96
N ALA A 190 -18.80 -13.49 -22.12
CA ALA A 190 -19.98 -12.64 -22.14
C ALA A 190 -20.56 -12.42 -23.56
N LYS A 191 -20.53 -13.50 -24.37
CA LYS A 191 -21.24 -13.57 -25.66
C LYS A 191 -22.53 -14.36 -25.52
#